data_d98986d33fd2fb9cd3e2d5d43a29b896
#
_entry.id   d98986d33fd2fb9cd3e2d5d43a29b896
#
_cell.length_a   1.000
_cell.length_b   1.000
_cell.length_c   1.000
_cell.angle_alpha   90.00
_cell.angle_beta   90.00
_cell.angle_gamma   90.00
#
_symmetry.space_group_name_H-M   'P 1'
#
loop_
_entity.id
_entity.type
_entity.pdbx_description
1 polymer ?
#
loop_
_entity_poly.entity_id
_entity_poly.type
_entity_poly.pdbx_seq_one_letter_code
_entity_poly.pdbx_strand_id
1 'polypeptide(L)'
;MWTILGPQSRYCDGVSRRSFLQIGTLALGGLTLADLYRAEAASGRRSHKAVIMIYLTGGLAHQDTFDLKPQAPPEVRGEFRPIATKVPGIQICEHLPLLARCMDKFIIVRSLVGQRDEHSSWQSYTGTTMDVARREHRPHFGSVVARLQGPTNPVIPPFVDLSPTMQHKPYNSPGPALLGRGAAAVRVDGEEVSLMKNLTVTLEQLQDRRALLTRIDSFRTAWERTGGLVGIPTMNEPLMC
;
A
#
# COMPACT_ATOMS: atom_id res chain seq x y z
N MET A 1 1.46 2.68 -29.12
CA MET A 1 2.42 2.57 -28.01
C MET A 1 2.81 3.97 -27.57
N TRP A 2 2.33 4.44 -26.43
CA TRP A 2 2.63 5.78 -25.94
C TRP A 2 3.99 5.76 -25.27
N THR A 3 4.92 6.57 -25.77
CA THR A 3 6.26 6.69 -25.18
C THR A 3 6.32 7.97 -24.35
N ILE A 4 6.37 7.85 -23.04
CA ILE A 4 6.60 8.98 -22.15
C ILE A 4 8.11 9.18 -22.08
N LEU A 5 8.60 10.23 -22.71
CA LEU A 5 10.00 10.63 -22.67
C LEU A 5 10.20 11.49 -21.41
N GLY A 6 10.73 10.89 -20.36
CA GLY A 6 11.30 11.61 -19.23
C GLY A 6 12.79 11.93 -19.45
N PRO A 7 13.39 12.82 -18.63
CA PRO A 7 14.81 13.11 -18.72
C PRO A 7 15.66 11.84 -18.58
N GLN A 8 16.70 11.72 -19.39
CA GLN A 8 17.61 10.58 -19.33
C GLN A 8 18.42 10.66 -18.02
N SER A 9 18.06 9.84 -17.04
CA SER A 9 18.89 9.60 -15.86
C SER A 9 19.55 8.24 -15.97
N ARG A 10 20.89 8.21 -15.82
CA ARG A 10 21.67 6.97 -15.72
C ARG A 10 22.03 6.73 -14.26
N TYR A 11 21.95 5.51 -13.82
CA TYR A 11 22.49 5.10 -12.54
C TYR A 11 24.03 5.04 -12.61
N CYS A 12 24.70 4.96 -11.46
CA CYS A 12 26.16 4.85 -11.37
C CYS A 12 26.72 3.59 -12.04
N ASP A 13 25.91 2.56 -12.29
CA ASP A 13 26.21 1.36 -13.05
C ASP A 13 26.01 1.50 -14.57
N GLY A 14 25.61 2.67 -15.04
CA GLY A 14 25.37 2.96 -16.45
C GLY A 14 24.06 2.42 -17.04
N VAL A 15 23.26 1.69 -16.26
CA VAL A 15 21.99 1.10 -16.74
C VAL A 15 20.87 2.13 -16.62
N SER A 16 20.13 2.36 -17.71
CA SER A 16 18.95 3.24 -17.66
C SER A 16 17.75 2.52 -17.02
N ARG A 17 16.84 3.27 -16.38
CA ARG A 17 15.57 2.72 -15.83
C ARG A 17 14.78 1.91 -16.86
N ARG A 18 14.80 2.35 -18.11
CA ARG A 18 14.15 1.64 -19.22
C ARG A 18 14.82 0.32 -19.51
N SER A 19 16.15 0.28 -19.53
CA SER A 19 16.93 -0.95 -19.74
C SER A 19 16.73 -1.93 -18.60
N PHE A 20 16.64 -1.46 -17.36
CA PHE A 20 16.33 -2.30 -16.20
C PHE A 20 14.94 -2.95 -16.32
N LEU A 21 13.93 -2.20 -16.73
CA LEU A 21 12.58 -2.74 -16.95
C LEU A 21 12.53 -3.71 -18.15
N GLN A 22 13.31 -3.44 -19.20
CA GLN A 22 13.42 -4.33 -20.36
C GLN A 22 14.15 -5.64 -20.01
N ILE A 23 15.21 -5.59 -19.22
CA ILE A 23 15.92 -6.78 -18.73
C ILE A 23 14.97 -7.67 -17.91
N GLY A 24 14.13 -7.08 -17.06
CA GLY A 24 13.12 -7.83 -16.31
C GLY A 24 12.08 -8.53 -17.22
N THR A 25 11.74 -7.94 -18.35
CA THR A 25 10.79 -8.55 -19.32
C THR A 25 11.41 -9.66 -20.14
N LEU A 26 12.70 -9.54 -20.50
CA LEU A 26 13.42 -10.55 -21.27
C LEU A 26 13.72 -11.82 -20.46
N ALA A 27 13.99 -11.68 -19.16
CA ALA A 27 14.29 -12.81 -18.26
C ALA A 27 13.06 -13.74 -18.04
N LEU A 28 11.85 -13.28 -18.29
CA LEU A 28 10.57 -14.02 -18.12
C LEU A 28 9.89 -14.38 -19.45
N GLY A 29 10.66 -14.53 -20.53
CA GLY A 29 10.10 -14.94 -21.83
C GLY A 29 9.20 -13.89 -22.49
N GLY A 30 9.45 -12.60 -22.24
CA GLY A 30 8.69 -11.50 -22.85
C GLY A 30 7.42 -11.09 -22.11
N LEU A 31 7.06 -11.76 -21.01
CA LEU A 31 5.93 -11.37 -20.19
C LEU A 31 6.29 -10.16 -19.34
N THR A 32 5.49 -9.12 -19.42
CA THR A 32 5.61 -7.95 -18.54
C THR A 32 4.86 -8.19 -17.24
N LEU A 33 5.20 -7.44 -16.16
CA LEU A 33 4.41 -7.46 -14.94
C LEU A 33 2.95 -7.06 -15.20
N ALA A 34 2.71 -6.18 -16.17
CA ALA A 34 1.38 -5.81 -16.62
C ALA A 34 0.63 -7.00 -17.28
N ASP A 35 1.33 -7.83 -18.03
CA ASP A 35 0.73 -9.03 -18.64
C ASP A 35 0.42 -10.10 -17.59
N LEU A 36 1.29 -10.24 -16.59
CA LEU A 36 1.02 -11.10 -15.43
C LEU A 36 -0.24 -10.65 -14.68
N TYR A 37 -0.38 -9.36 -14.40
CA TYR A 37 -1.58 -8.84 -13.74
C TYR A 37 -2.84 -8.97 -14.61
N ARG A 38 -2.72 -8.80 -15.92
CA ARG A 38 -3.84 -9.07 -16.85
C ARG A 38 -4.24 -10.54 -16.85
N ALA A 39 -3.27 -11.44 -16.86
CA ALA A 39 -3.52 -12.88 -16.80
C ALA A 39 -4.15 -13.29 -15.46
N GLU A 40 -3.66 -12.73 -14.34
CA GLU A 40 -4.28 -12.94 -13.02
C GLU A 40 -5.72 -12.42 -13.00
N ALA A 41 -5.98 -11.24 -13.51
CA ALA A 41 -7.33 -10.68 -13.60
C ALA A 41 -8.27 -11.51 -14.53
N ALA A 42 -7.76 -11.99 -15.66
CA ALA A 42 -8.50 -12.82 -16.60
C ALA A 42 -8.79 -14.23 -16.06
N SER A 43 -7.93 -14.75 -15.19
CA SER A 43 -8.11 -16.08 -14.59
C SER A 43 -9.27 -16.16 -13.60
N GLY A 44 -9.84 -15.04 -13.19
CA GLY A 44 -10.88 -14.97 -12.16
C GLY A 44 -10.42 -15.46 -10.78
N ARG A 45 -9.17 -15.88 -10.65
CA ARG A 45 -8.57 -16.31 -9.39
C ARG A 45 -8.20 -15.09 -8.56
N ARG A 46 -8.85 -14.91 -7.44
CA ARG A 46 -8.42 -13.92 -6.46
C ARG A 46 -7.06 -14.32 -5.89
N SER A 47 -6.13 -13.39 -5.89
CA SER A 47 -4.83 -13.60 -5.26
C SER A 47 -5.03 -13.83 -3.77
N HIS A 48 -4.46 -14.90 -3.23
CA HIS A 48 -4.41 -15.14 -1.78
C HIS A 48 -3.24 -14.41 -1.10
N LYS A 49 -2.54 -13.55 -1.84
CA LYS A 49 -1.41 -12.78 -1.32
C LYS A 49 -1.92 -11.67 -0.41
N ALA A 50 -1.25 -11.49 0.71
CA ALA A 50 -1.46 -10.39 1.63
C ALA A 50 -0.20 -9.54 1.73
N VAL A 51 -0.37 -8.25 2.01
CA VAL A 51 0.74 -7.32 2.25
C VAL A 51 0.72 -6.96 3.73
N ILE A 52 1.83 -7.18 4.41
CA ILE A 52 2.05 -6.70 5.78
C ILE A 52 3.17 -5.65 5.69
N MET A 53 2.85 -4.41 6.00
CA MET A 53 3.83 -3.34 6.11
C MET A 53 4.24 -3.16 7.56
N ILE A 54 5.54 -3.30 7.84
CA ILE A 54 6.11 -2.98 9.14
C ILE A 54 6.85 -1.65 8.97
N TYR A 55 6.25 -0.59 9.51
CA TYR A 55 6.84 0.73 9.48
C TYR A 55 7.54 1.04 10.80
N LEU A 56 8.83 1.32 10.72
CA LEU A 56 9.65 1.65 11.87
C LEU A 56 9.86 3.17 11.89
N THR A 57 9.15 3.84 12.79
CA THR A 57 9.25 5.30 12.94
C THR A 57 10.52 5.71 13.65
N GLY A 58 11.18 6.72 13.12
CA GLY A 58 12.15 7.55 13.82
C GLY A 58 13.41 6.90 14.33
N GLY A 59 13.82 5.75 13.82
CA GLY A 59 14.88 5.24 14.56
C GLY A 59 15.93 4.31 14.00
N LEU A 60 15.66 3.51 13.04
CA LEU A 60 16.70 2.62 12.54
C LEU A 60 17.45 3.29 11.38
N ALA A 61 18.61 3.88 11.72
CA ALA A 61 19.52 4.41 10.71
C ALA A 61 19.94 3.28 9.74
N HIS A 62 19.96 3.57 8.44
CA HIS A 62 20.33 2.57 7.44
C HIS A 62 21.77 2.10 7.59
N GLN A 63 22.69 2.99 8.02
CA GLN A 63 24.10 2.66 8.29
C GLN A 63 24.27 1.75 9.51
N ASP A 64 23.27 1.67 10.39
CA ASP A 64 23.29 0.81 11.57
C ASP A 64 22.56 -0.52 11.36
N THR A 65 21.97 -0.72 10.19
CA THR A 65 21.13 -1.90 9.91
C THR A 65 21.51 -2.63 8.62
N PHE A 66 21.11 -2.09 7.47
CA PHE A 66 21.20 -2.79 6.19
C PHE A 66 22.25 -2.22 5.23
N ASP A 67 22.82 -1.06 5.53
CA ASP A 67 23.79 -0.37 4.68
C ASP A 67 24.96 0.22 5.48
N LEU A 68 25.70 -0.63 6.19
CA LEU A 68 26.72 -0.26 7.17
C LEU A 68 27.93 0.48 6.59
N LYS A 69 28.17 0.41 5.28
CA LYS A 69 29.29 1.09 4.59
C LYS A 69 30.67 0.86 5.25
N PRO A 70 31.12 -0.39 5.43
CA PRO A 70 32.30 -0.72 6.24
C PRO A 70 33.59 -0.07 5.75
N GLN A 71 33.67 0.34 4.48
CA GLN A 71 34.81 1.01 3.88
C GLN A 71 34.76 2.53 3.99
N ALA A 72 33.67 3.10 4.52
CA ALA A 72 33.54 4.53 4.72
C ALA A 72 34.33 5.00 5.94
N PRO A 73 34.68 6.31 6.01
CA PRO A 73 35.30 6.90 7.21
C PRO A 73 34.44 6.69 8.47
N PRO A 74 35.04 6.70 9.66
CA PRO A 74 34.32 6.45 10.93
C PRO A 74 33.12 7.36 11.15
N GLU A 75 33.15 8.57 10.63
CA GLU A 75 32.09 9.58 10.76
C GLU A 75 30.85 9.24 9.95
N VAL A 76 30.98 8.33 8.96
CA VAL A 76 29.90 7.93 8.04
C VAL A 76 29.42 6.53 8.36
N ARG A 77 30.32 5.61 8.71
CA ARG A 77 29.96 4.25 9.09
C ARG A 77 29.43 4.22 10.51
N GLY A 78 28.40 3.42 10.76
CA GLY A 78 27.91 3.17 12.12
C GLY A 78 28.92 2.45 13.01
N GLU A 79 28.62 2.35 14.30
CA GLU A 79 29.47 1.66 15.29
C GLU A 79 29.42 0.13 15.16
N PHE A 80 28.38 -0.40 14.52
CA PHE A 80 28.12 -1.83 14.45
C PHE A 80 28.89 -2.50 13.30
N ARG A 81 29.18 -3.79 13.49
CA ARG A 81 29.95 -4.58 12.54
C ARG A 81 29.05 -5.31 11.55
N PRO A 82 29.49 -5.44 10.29
CA PRO A 82 28.78 -6.23 9.31
C PRO A 82 28.98 -7.74 9.57
N ILE A 83 27.90 -8.51 9.47
CA ILE A 83 27.94 -9.97 9.42
C ILE A 83 27.53 -10.48 8.05
N ALA A 84 28.09 -11.61 7.64
CA ALA A 84 27.70 -12.30 6.43
C ALA A 84 26.26 -12.82 6.54
N THR A 85 25.57 -12.79 5.42
CA THR A 85 24.21 -13.35 5.33
C THR A 85 24.22 -14.67 4.58
N LYS A 86 23.09 -15.35 4.53
CA LYS A 86 22.89 -16.55 3.71
C LYS A 86 23.13 -16.29 2.20
N VAL A 87 23.04 -15.04 1.76
CA VAL A 87 23.30 -14.65 0.36
C VAL A 87 24.70 -14.10 0.25
N PRO A 88 25.60 -14.73 -0.53
CA PRO A 88 26.96 -14.26 -0.71
C PRO A 88 27.01 -12.80 -1.20
N GLY A 89 27.92 -12.00 -0.64
CA GLY A 89 28.08 -10.59 -0.99
C GLY A 89 27.13 -9.62 -0.31
N ILE A 90 26.11 -10.10 0.41
CA ILE A 90 25.22 -9.27 1.21
C ILE A 90 25.61 -9.37 2.68
N GLN A 91 25.86 -8.21 3.28
CA GLN A 91 26.16 -8.06 4.69
C GLN A 91 25.13 -7.12 5.34
N ILE A 92 24.78 -7.40 6.59
CA ILE A 92 23.92 -6.57 7.43
C ILE A 92 24.48 -6.46 8.84
N CYS A 93 23.85 -5.66 9.69
CA CYS A 93 24.29 -5.43 11.06
C CYS A 93 24.34 -6.72 11.89
N GLU A 94 25.36 -6.82 12.75
CA GLU A 94 25.57 -7.94 13.69
C GLU A 94 24.40 -8.17 14.66
N HIS A 95 23.60 -7.15 14.92
CA HIS A 95 22.41 -7.24 15.76
C HIS A 95 21.19 -7.84 15.06
N LEU A 96 21.32 -8.21 13.76
CA LEU A 96 20.24 -8.80 12.97
C LEU A 96 20.53 -10.25 12.52
N PRO A 97 21.03 -11.15 13.41
CA PRO A 97 21.49 -12.49 13.00
C PRO A 97 20.38 -13.39 12.44
N LEU A 98 19.13 -13.20 12.90
CA LEU A 98 18.00 -13.97 12.38
C LEU A 98 17.63 -13.55 10.97
N LEU A 99 17.68 -12.24 10.67
CA LEU A 99 17.46 -11.74 9.31
C LEU A 99 18.61 -12.18 8.38
N ALA A 100 19.84 -12.20 8.86
CA ALA A 100 21.00 -12.69 8.08
C ALA A 100 20.78 -14.14 7.59
N ARG A 101 20.21 -15.01 8.43
CA ARG A 101 19.87 -16.41 8.08
C ARG A 101 18.73 -16.54 7.07
N CYS A 102 17.84 -15.57 6.98
CA CYS A 102 16.68 -15.57 6.09
C CYS A 102 16.86 -14.66 4.88
N MET A 103 18.05 -14.14 4.62
CA MET A 103 18.31 -13.11 3.60
C MET A 103 17.92 -13.55 2.18
N ASP A 104 17.92 -14.85 1.91
CA ASP A 104 17.43 -15.42 0.65
C ASP A 104 15.92 -15.14 0.36
N LYS A 105 15.19 -14.65 1.36
CA LYS A 105 13.76 -14.29 1.26
C LYS A 105 13.53 -12.78 1.19
N PHE A 106 14.60 -11.97 1.22
CA PHE A 106 14.50 -10.51 1.29
C PHE A 106 15.10 -9.86 0.05
N ILE A 107 14.56 -8.70 -0.28
CA ILE A 107 15.13 -7.75 -1.22
C ILE A 107 15.49 -6.50 -0.43
N ILE A 108 16.76 -6.09 -0.47
CA ILE A 108 17.23 -4.85 0.15
C ILE A 108 17.35 -3.80 -0.95
N VAL A 109 16.61 -2.69 -0.79
CA VAL A 109 16.70 -1.54 -1.67
C VAL A 109 17.49 -0.45 -0.97
N ARG A 110 18.77 -0.27 -1.37
CA ARG A 110 19.70 0.73 -0.81
C ARG A 110 19.78 2.02 -1.63
N SER A 111 19.28 1.99 -2.86
CA SER A 111 19.38 3.10 -3.83
C SER A 111 18.10 3.93 -3.92
N LEU A 112 17.34 4.02 -2.84
CA LEU A 112 16.14 4.85 -2.81
C LEU A 112 16.55 6.33 -2.84
N VAL A 113 16.02 7.08 -3.82
CA VAL A 113 16.30 8.51 -3.99
C VAL A 113 14.99 9.30 -4.06
N GLY A 114 15.06 10.61 -3.82
CA GLY A 114 13.91 11.50 -3.88
C GLY A 114 13.09 11.56 -2.59
N GLN A 115 13.55 10.92 -1.53
CA GLN A 115 12.99 11.10 -0.20
C GLN A 115 13.41 12.47 0.35
N ARG A 116 12.49 13.14 1.03
CA ARG A 116 12.78 14.33 1.83
C ARG A 116 12.97 13.94 3.28
N ASP A 117 13.79 14.71 3.97
CA ASP A 117 13.92 14.65 5.41
C ASP A 117 12.66 15.26 6.06
N GLU A 118 11.72 14.42 6.40
CA GLU A 118 10.46 14.78 7.03
C GLU A 118 10.18 13.86 8.21
N HIS A 119 9.84 14.44 9.35
CA HIS A 119 9.30 13.69 10.48
C HIS A 119 7.86 13.25 10.20
N SER A 120 7.67 12.42 9.18
CA SER A 120 6.37 11.97 8.74
C SER A 120 6.40 10.57 8.14
N SER A 121 5.28 9.86 8.21
CA SER A 121 5.09 8.55 7.58
C SER A 121 4.56 8.64 6.14
N TRP A 122 4.19 9.83 5.72
CA TRP A 122 3.44 10.04 4.47
C TRP A 122 4.19 9.55 3.23
N GLN A 123 5.49 9.81 3.13
CA GLN A 123 6.30 9.36 2.00
C GLN A 123 6.28 7.84 1.87
N SER A 124 6.35 7.12 2.99
CA SER A 124 6.32 5.65 3.01
C SER A 124 4.94 5.08 2.66
N TYR A 125 3.86 5.79 3.02
CA TYR A 125 2.50 5.30 2.80
C TYR A 125 1.86 5.78 1.50
N THR A 126 2.29 6.93 0.96
CA THR A 126 1.67 7.54 -0.24
C THR A 126 2.61 7.67 -1.43
N GLY A 127 3.92 7.44 -1.22
CA GLY A 127 4.96 7.63 -2.24
C GLY A 127 5.30 9.10 -2.52
N THR A 128 4.78 10.04 -1.72
CA THR A 128 5.02 11.48 -1.88
C THR A 128 5.18 12.18 -0.54
N THR A 129 5.79 13.37 -0.53
CA THR A 129 5.88 14.20 0.67
C THR A 129 4.51 14.54 1.23
N MET A 130 4.43 14.80 2.53
CA MET A 130 3.16 15.10 3.20
C MET A 130 2.40 16.28 2.55
N ASP A 131 3.11 17.33 2.16
CA ASP A 131 2.49 18.51 1.53
C ASP A 131 1.88 18.17 0.17
N VAL A 132 2.59 17.40 -0.65
CA VAL A 132 2.09 16.93 -1.95
C VAL A 132 0.92 16.00 -1.75
N ALA A 133 1.04 15.04 -0.84
CA ALA A 133 -0.01 14.07 -0.57
C ALA A 133 -1.31 14.74 -0.09
N ARG A 134 -1.22 15.75 0.78
CA ARG A 134 -2.38 16.52 1.25
C ARG A 134 -3.01 17.36 0.13
N ARG A 135 -2.19 18.08 -0.65
CA ARG A 135 -2.66 18.92 -1.74
C ARG A 135 -3.34 18.11 -2.85
N GLU A 136 -2.79 16.94 -3.17
CA GLU A 136 -3.28 16.08 -4.25
C GLU A 136 -4.22 14.99 -3.74
N HIS A 137 -4.58 15.01 -2.47
CA HIS A 137 -5.44 14.00 -1.83
C HIS A 137 -4.96 12.57 -2.10
N ARG A 138 -3.65 12.31 -1.97
CA ARG A 138 -3.06 11.00 -2.19
C ARG A 138 -3.48 10.03 -1.09
N PRO A 139 -4.06 8.87 -1.46
CA PRO A 139 -4.48 7.88 -0.49
C PRO A 139 -3.30 7.06 0.05
N HIS A 140 -3.48 6.47 1.20
CA HIS A 140 -2.62 5.40 1.70
C HIS A 140 -2.64 4.21 0.72
N PHE A 141 -1.47 3.58 0.48
CA PHE A 141 -1.39 2.45 -0.46
C PHE A 141 -2.32 1.28 -0.09
N GLY A 142 -2.52 1.01 1.21
CA GLY A 142 -3.47 0.00 1.68
C GLY A 142 -4.91 0.31 1.29
N SER A 143 -5.30 1.59 1.27
CA SER A 143 -6.60 2.04 0.76
C SER A 143 -6.74 1.79 -0.75
N VAL A 144 -5.65 1.96 -1.50
CA VAL A 144 -5.62 1.64 -2.94
C VAL A 144 -5.82 0.14 -3.15
N VAL A 145 -5.10 -0.69 -2.42
CA VAL A 145 -5.24 -2.15 -2.49
C VAL A 145 -6.65 -2.57 -2.10
N ALA A 146 -7.19 -2.04 -1.00
CA ALA A 146 -8.56 -2.32 -0.56
C ALA A 146 -9.60 -1.95 -1.62
N ARG A 147 -9.43 -0.82 -2.30
CA ARG A 147 -10.34 -0.36 -3.36
C ARG A 147 -10.27 -1.21 -4.62
N LEU A 148 -9.08 -1.67 -5.00
CA LEU A 148 -8.86 -2.42 -6.23
C LEU A 148 -9.20 -3.91 -6.10
N GLN A 149 -8.83 -4.52 -4.98
CA GLN A 149 -8.99 -5.97 -4.77
C GLN A 149 -10.23 -6.31 -3.94
N GLY A 150 -10.65 -5.40 -3.07
CA GLY A 150 -11.73 -5.66 -2.12
C GLY A 150 -11.37 -6.72 -1.08
N PRO A 151 -12.31 -7.12 -0.22
CA PRO A 151 -12.10 -8.16 0.76
C PRO A 151 -12.05 -9.54 0.10
N THR A 152 -11.08 -10.38 0.52
CA THR A 152 -11.05 -11.81 0.13
C THR A 152 -12.13 -12.62 0.85
N ASN A 153 -12.47 -12.19 2.04
CA ASN A 153 -13.58 -12.72 2.84
C ASN A 153 -14.52 -11.55 3.20
N PRO A 154 -15.83 -11.65 2.95
CA PRO A 154 -16.77 -10.54 3.20
C PRO A 154 -16.87 -10.13 4.67
N VAL A 155 -16.41 -10.97 5.59
CA VAL A 155 -16.43 -10.72 7.05
C VAL A 155 -15.17 -9.98 7.51
N ILE A 156 -14.07 -10.07 6.75
CA ILE A 156 -12.77 -9.51 7.14
C ILE A 156 -12.52 -8.23 6.34
N PRO A 157 -12.21 -7.11 7.02
CA PRO A 157 -11.89 -5.88 6.32
C PRO A 157 -10.64 -6.06 5.44
N PRO A 158 -10.62 -5.50 4.22
CA PRO A 158 -9.49 -5.66 3.30
C PRO A 158 -8.25 -4.89 3.72
N PHE A 159 -8.38 -3.92 4.62
CA PHE A 159 -7.28 -3.13 5.12
C PHE A 159 -7.45 -2.89 6.63
N VAL A 160 -6.44 -3.30 7.39
CA VAL A 160 -6.35 -3.12 8.84
C VAL A 160 -5.08 -2.34 9.16
N ASP A 161 -5.19 -1.32 9.99
CA ASP A 161 -4.08 -0.55 10.49
C ASP A 161 -3.90 -0.83 11.99
N LEU A 162 -2.79 -1.47 12.34
CA LEU A 162 -2.42 -1.82 13.70
C LEU A 162 -1.52 -0.76 14.36
N SER A 163 -1.20 0.33 13.65
CA SER A 163 -0.34 1.38 14.17
C SER A 163 -1.05 2.10 15.33
N PRO A 164 -0.38 2.29 16.46
CA PRO A 164 -0.94 3.09 17.54
C PRO A 164 -1.06 4.56 17.10
N THR A 165 -2.00 5.28 17.68
CA THR A 165 -2.08 6.72 17.49
C THR A 165 -0.87 7.41 18.10
N MET A 166 -0.08 8.08 17.26
CA MET A 166 1.12 8.79 17.65
C MET A 166 0.81 10.22 18.08
N GLN A 167 1.48 10.71 19.13
CA GLN A 167 1.35 12.11 19.56
C GLN A 167 1.83 13.08 18.46
N HIS A 168 2.93 12.74 17.78
CA HIS A 168 3.37 13.47 16.60
C HIS A 168 2.50 13.09 15.41
N LYS A 169 1.47 13.89 15.15
CA LYS A 169 0.43 13.62 14.15
C LYS A 169 0.93 13.24 12.74
N PRO A 170 2.03 13.83 12.21
CA PRO A 170 2.58 13.44 10.91
C PRO A 170 3.02 11.97 10.80
N TYR A 171 3.25 11.28 11.91
CA TYR A 171 3.55 9.84 11.90
C TYR A 171 2.31 8.96 11.85
N ASN A 172 1.12 9.53 12.05
CA ASN A 172 -0.11 8.77 11.92
C ASN A 172 -0.36 8.40 10.45
N SER A 173 -0.91 7.23 10.26
CA SER A 173 -1.28 6.71 8.95
C SER A 173 -2.25 7.66 8.23
N PRO A 174 -1.95 8.06 6.98
CA PRO A 174 -2.89 8.84 6.19
C PRO A 174 -4.14 8.02 5.88
N GLY A 175 -5.26 8.72 5.72
CA GLY A 175 -6.53 8.08 5.40
C GLY A 175 -6.67 7.68 3.92
N PRO A 176 -7.88 7.28 3.53
CA PRO A 176 -8.20 6.87 2.17
C PRO A 176 -8.29 8.03 1.17
N ALA A 177 -8.23 9.27 1.64
CA ALA A 177 -8.29 10.49 0.84
C ALA A 177 -9.43 10.45 -0.21
N LEU A 178 -9.12 10.63 -1.50
CA LEU A 178 -10.09 10.64 -2.59
C LEU A 178 -10.85 9.30 -2.80
N LEU A 179 -10.37 8.20 -2.22
CA LEU A 179 -11.03 6.89 -2.37
C LEU A 179 -12.25 6.71 -1.46
N GLY A 180 -12.46 7.64 -0.52
CA GLY A 180 -13.60 7.64 0.37
C GLY A 180 -13.53 6.62 1.51
N ARG A 181 -14.48 6.71 2.44
CA ARG A 181 -14.49 5.89 3.68
C ARG A 181 -14.56 4.39 3.45
N GLY A 182 -15.14 3.92 2.34
CA GLY A 182 -15.19 2.49 2.03
C GLY A 182 -13.83 1.83 1.79
N ALA A 183 -12.78 2.63 1.55
CA ALA A 183 -11.40 2.17 1.42
C ALA A 183 -10.54 2.52 2.65
N ALA A 184 -11.13 3.01 3.73
CA ALA A 184 -10.41 3.32 4.97
C ALA A 184 -9.90 2.06 5.66
N ALA A 185 -8.81 2.21 6.40
CA ALA A 185 -8.35 1.16 7.31
C ALA A 185 -9.34 0.99 8.48
N VAL A 186 -9.55 -0.24 8.90
CA VAL A 186 -10.10 -0.51 10.23
C VAL A 186 -8.97 -0.42 11.23
N ARG A 187 -9.05 0.54 12.14
CA ARG A 187 -8.04 0.75 13.18
C ARG A 187 -8.41 0.02 14.46
N VAL A 188 -7.42 -0.61 15.09
CA VAL A 188 -7.66 -1.34 16.36
C VAL A 188 -7.90 -0.42 17.55
N ASP A 189 -7.46 0.83 17.48
CA ASP A 189 -7.69 1.89 18.47
C ASP A 189 -8.79 2.89 18.01
N GLY A 190 -9.47 2.60 16.90
CA GLY A 190 -10.50 3.43 16.31
C GLY A 190 -11.90 3.21 16.90
N GLU A 191 -12.79 4.16 16.62
CA GLU A 191 -14.20 4.07 16.99
C GLU A 191 -14.88 2.84 16.37
N GLU A 192 -14.42 2.39 15.20
CA GLU A 192 -14.96 1.24 14.47
C GLU A 192 -14.91 -0.04 15.31
N VAL A 193 -13.85 -0.25 16.08
CA VAL A 193 -13.73 -1.43 16.95
C VAL A 193 -14.67 -1.33 18.14
N SER A 194 -14.87 -0.13 18.67
CA SER A 194 -15.87 0.12 19.73
C SER A 194 -17.28 -0.16 19.24
N LEU A 195 -17.59 0.22 18.00
CA LEU A 195 -18.87 -0.07 17.35
C LEU A 195 -19.06 -1.57 17.10
N MET A 196 -18.00 -2.30 16.76
CA MET A 196 -18.03 -3.76 16.61
C MET A 196 -18.29 -4.48 17.94
N LYS A 197 -17.79 -3.94 19.06
CA LYS A 197 -18.00 -4.51 20.40
C LYS A 197 -19.41 -4.21 20.95
N ASN A 198 -19.99 -3.08 20.60
CA ASN A 198 -21.27 -2.60 21.12
C ASN A 198 -22.29 -2.47 19.98
N LEU A 199 -22.74 -3.61 19.45
CA LEU A 199 -23.86 -3.62 18.52
C LEU A 199 -25.15 -3.18 19.26
N THR A 200 -25.46 -1.88 19.14
CA THR A 200 -26.70 -1.28 19.69
C THR A 200 -27.91 -1.52 18.77
N VAL A 201 -27.72 -2.19 17.64
CA VAL A 201 -28.74 -2.47 16.63
C VAL A 201 -29.14 -3.95 16.67
N THR A 202 -30.43 -4.22 16.46
CA THR A 202 -30.92 -5.59 16.33
C THR A 202 -30.43 -6.24 15.03
N LEU A 203 -30.44 -7.57 14.98
CA LEU A 203 -30.11 -8.31 13.76
C LEU A 203 -30.98 -7.91 12.57
N GLU A 204 -32.26 -7.66 12.81
CA GLU A 204 -33.22 -7.20 11.80
C GLU A 204 -32.82 -5.84 11.24
N GLN A 205 -32.56 -4.86 12.11
CA GLN A 205 -32.08 -3.53 11.70
C GLN A 205 -30.76 -3.59 10.94
N LEU A 206 -29.87 -4.54 11.30
CA LEU A 206 -28.60 -4.75 10.58
C LEU A 206 -28.86 -5.29 9.17
N GLN A 207 -29.81 -6.23 9.02
CA GLN A 207 -30.21 -6.79 7.72
C GLN A 207 -30.83 -5.72 6.83
N ASP A 208 -31.72 -4.89 7.38
CA ASP A 208 -32.35 -3.77 6.65
C ASP A 208 -31.31 -2.75 6.16
N ARG A 209 -30.36 -2.38 7.03
CA ARG A 209 -29.26 -1.48 6.65
C ARG A 209 -28.39 -2.09 5.56
N ARG A 210 -28.14 -3.38 5.62
CA ARG A 210 -27.36 -4.10 4.60
C ARG A 210 -28.10 -4.16 3.26
N ALA A 211 -29.39 -4.41 3.29
CA ALA A 211 -30.26 -4.39 2.10
C ALA A 211 -30.30 -2.98 1.46
N LEU A 212 -30.42 -1.93 2.29
CA LEU A 212 -30.37 -0.55 1.83
C LEU A 212 -29.03 -0.21 1.18
N LEU A 213 -27.92 -0.59 1.81
CA LEU A 213 -26.58 -0.38 1.27
C LEU A 213 -26.41 -1.05 -0.09
N THR A 214 -26.86 -2.30 -0.23
CA THR A 214 -26.84 -3.04 -1.50
C THR A 214 -27.63 -2.32 -2.60
N ARG A 215 -28.79 -1.74 -2.26
CA ARG A 215 -29.57 -0.94 -3.21
C ARG A 215 -28.85 0.34 -3.63
N ILE A 216 -28.22 1.04 -2.70
CA ILE A 216 -27.44 2.25 -2.97
C ILE A 216 -26.24 1.91 -3.87
N ASP A 217 -25.51 0.84 -3.58
CA ASP A 217 -24.37 0.42 -4.39
C ASP A 217 -24.78 -0.02 -5.80
N SER A 218 -25.92 -0.71 -5.94
CA SER A 218 -26.45 -1.08 -7.25
C SER A 218 -26.88 0.15 -8.07
N PHE A 219 -27.53 1.12 -7.42
CA PHE A 219 -27.87 2.40 -8.04
C PHE A 219 -26.63 3.16 -8.48
N ARG A 220 -25.63 3.26 -7.61
CA ARG A 220 -24.34 3.88 -7.94
C ARG A 220 -23.66 3.22 -9.12
N THR A 221 -23.62 1.88 -9.16
CA THR A 221 -23.04 1.12 -10.26
C THR A 221 -23.81 1.34 -11.56
N ALA A 222 -25.13 1.40 -11.51
CA ALA A 222 -25.96 1.71 -12.66
C ALA A 222 -25.72 3.15 -13.17
N TRP A 223 -25.63 4.11 -12.25
CA TRP A 223 -25.31 5.51 -12.55
C TRP A 223 -23.96 5.67 -13.22
N GLU A 224 -22.90 5.02 -12.69
CA GLU A 224 -21.56 5.03 -13.26
C GLU A 224 -21.52 4.42 -14.68
N ARG A 225 -22.33 3.40 -14.96
CA ARG A 225 -22.45 2.75 -16.28
C ARG A 225 -23.16 3.61 -17.30
N THR A 226 -24.14 4.40 -16.90
CA THR A 226 -24.98 5.19 -17.81
C THR A 226 -24.47 6.60 -18.03
N GLY A 227 -23.28 6.95 -17.52
CA GLY A 227 -22.71 8.30 -17.66
C GLY A 227 -23.55 9.39 -16.97
N GLY A 228 -24.38 9.04 -16.02
CA GLY A 228 -25.08 9.97 -15.13
C GLY A 228 -26.29 10.72 -15.72
N LEU A 229 -26.68 10.49 -16.96
CA LEU A 229 -27.71 11.31 -17.61
C LEU A 229 -28.90 10.56 -18.27
N VAL A 230 -29.01 9.24 -18.15
CA VAL A 230 -30.14 8.51 -18.74
C VAL A 230 -30.92 7.75 -17.68
N GLY A 231 -32.13 8.27 -17.39
CA GLY A 231 -33.19 7.54 -16.72
C GLY A 231 -33.16 7.55 -15.20
N ILE A 232 -33.52 8.66 -14.58
CA ILE A 232 -34.09 8.62 -13.23
C ILE A 232 -35.45 7.92 -13.37
N PRO A 233 -35.66 6.72 -12.79
CA PRO A 233 -37.00 6.20 -12.68
C PRO A 233 -37.81 7.19 -11.83
N THR A 234 -38.83 7.80 -12.38
CA THR A 234 -39.80 8.58 -11.62
C THR A 234 -40.37 7.68 -10.55
N MET A 235 -40.19 8.07 -9.30
CA MET A 235 -40.88 7.48 -8.15
C MET A 235 -42.40 7.71 -8.32
N ASN A 236 -43.06 6.85 -9.08
CA ASN A 236 -44.53 6.75 -9.14
C ASN A 236 -44.88 5.27 -9.13
N GLU A 237 -44.63 4.61 -8.02
CA GLU A 237 -45.37 3.44 -7.62
C GLU A 237 -45.89 3.69 -6.20
N PRO A 238 -47.21 3.54 -5.98
CA PRO A 238 -47.80 3.75 -4.67
C PRO A 238 -47.32 2.66 -3.71
N LEU A 239 -46.85 3.07 -2.56
CA LEU A 239 -46.71 2.22 -1.39
C LEU A 239 -48.09 1.61 -1.08
N MET A 240 -48.29 0.35 -1.44
CA MET A 240 -49.39 -0.42 -0.88
C MET A 240 -49.01 -0.81 0.56
N CYS A 241 -49.93 -0.46 1.44
CA CYS A 241 -49.92 -0.73 2.88
C CYS A 241 -49.78 -2.21 3.23
#